data_1a46d955c1e52cf55077e831688fbe5b
#
_entry.id   1a46d955c1e52cf55077e831688fbe5b
#
_cell.length_a   1.000
_cell.length_b   1.000
_cell.length_c   1.000
_cell.angle_alpha   90.00
_cell.angle_beta   90.00
_cell.angle_gamma   90.00
#
_symmetry.space_group_name_H-M   'P 1'
#
loop_
_entity.id
_entity.type
_entity.pdbx_description
1 polymer ?
#
loop_
_entity_poly.entity_id
_entity_poly.type
_entity_poly.pdbx_seq_one_letter_code
_entity_poly.pdbx_strand_id
1 'polypeptide(L)'
;DVYKRQEVKENMPAFDEIMNLSDFFKVMGDSTRLQLLLSLQQSEMCVSDLANVLDMTKSAVSHQLKALRLSKLIKSRKEGKTVYYSLDDEHIETILGMAFDHTKEH
;
A
#
# COMPACT_ATOMS: atom_id res chain seq x y z
N ASP A 1 26.11 -25.02 1.25
CA ASP A 1 27.14 -25.61 0.38
C ASP A 1 27.21 -24.86 -0.95
N VAL A 2 28.14 -25.22 -1.79
CA VAL A 2 28.42 -24.56 -3.07
C VAL A 2 27.23 -24.66 -4.03
N TYR A 3 26.61 -25.82 -4.13
CA TYR A 3 25.47 -26.05 -5.03
C TYR A 3 24.25 -25.25 -4.60
N LYS A 4 24.00 -25.19 -3.31
CA LYS A 4 22.90 -24.41 -2.75
C LYS A 4 23.08 -22.92 -3.00
N ARG A 5 24.30 -22.41 -2.81
CA ARG A 5 24.60 -20.99 -3.10
C ARG A 5 24.40 -20.64 -4.55
N GLN A 6 24.82 -21.52 -5.45
CA GLN A 6 24.65 -21.33 -6.89
C GLN A 6 23.18 -21.32 -7.29
N GLU A 7 22.40 -22.24 -6.76
CA GLU A 7 20.96 -22.33 -6.99
C GLU A 7 20.24 -21.06 -6.55
N VAL A 8 20.56 -20.53 -5.37
CA VAL A 8 20.00 -19.28 -4.87
C VAL A 8 20.32 -18.11 -5.79
N LYS A 9 21.58 -18.01 -6.27
CA LYS A 9 21.97 -16.95 -7.20
C LYS A 9 21.21 -17.01 -8.51
N GLU A 10 21.05 -18.21 -9.05
CA GLU A 10 20.35 -18.42 -10.32
C GLU A 10 18.87 -18.10 -10.23
N ASN A 11 18.27 -18.31 -9.07
CA ASN A 11 16.84 -18.07 -8.86
C ASN A 11 16.54 -16.67 -8.30
N MET A 12 17.57 -15.82 -8.10
CA MET A 12 17.36 -14.47 -7.66
C MET A 12 16.63 -13.66 -8.74
N PRO A 13 15.57 -12.92 -8.38
CA PRO A 13 14.90 -12.06 -9.36
C PRO A 13 15.85 -11.04 -9.95
N ALA A 14 15.49 -10.51 -11.10
CA ALA A 14 16.26 -9.45 -11.75
C ALA A 14 16.33 -8.20 -10.86
N PHE A 15 17.40 -7.43 -11.01
CA PHE A 15 17.64 -6.25 -10.18
C PHE A 15 16.49 -5.25 -10.22
N ASP A 16 15.94 -4.97 -11.39
CA ASP A 16 14.80 -4.06 -11.55
C ASP A 16 13.54 -4.58 -10.85
N GLU A 17 13.32 -5.89 -10.86
CA GLU A 17 12.20 -6.50 -10.13
C GLU A 17 12.37 -6.33 -8.62
N ILE A 18 13.59 -6.50 -8.12
CA ILE A 18 13.92 -6.29 -6.70
C ILE A 18 13.68 -4.83 -6.32
N MET A 19 14.12 -3.90 -7.17
CA MET A 19 13.93 -2.48 -6.90
C MET A 19 12.46 -2.08 -6.87
N ASN A 20 11.66 -2.62 -7.78
CA ASN A 20 10.22 -2.38 -7.80
C ASN A 20 9.55 -2.89 -6.50
N LEU A 21 9.93 -4.08 -6.07
CA LEU A 21 9.42 -4.66 -4.82
C LEU A 21 9.87 -3.84 -3.61
N SER A 22 11.12 -3.40 -3.60
CA SER A 22 11.67 -2.55 -2.54
C SER A 22 10.89 -1.23 -2.44
N ASP A 23 10.63 -0.58 -3.57
CA ASP A 23 9.86 0.66 -3.62
C ASP A 23 8.44 0.47 -3.11
N PHE A 24 7.82 -0.64 -3.45
CA PHE A 24 6.49 -1.02 -2.97
C PHE A 24 6.47 -1.05 -1.43
N PHE A 25 7.42 -1.75 -0.81
CA PHE A 25 7.48 -1.84 0.65
C PHE A 25 7.87 -0.51 1.31
N LYS A 26 8.68 0.29 0.64
CA LYS A 26 9.04 1.63 1.12
C LYS A 26 7.81 2.54 1.24
N VAL A 27 6.98 2.56 0.20
CA VAL A 27 5.76 3.35 0.20
C VAL A 27 4.81 2.85 1.29
N MET A 28 4.65 1.53 1.40
CA MET A 28 3.78 0.91 2.39
C MET A 28 4.29 1.09 3.82
N GLY A 29 5.59 1.29 4.01
CA GLY A 29 6.23 1.36 5.33
C GLY A 29 6.11 2.67 6.07
N ASP A 30 5.44 3.68 5.51
CA ASP A 30 5.19 4.95 6.19
C ASP A 30 3.93 4.86 7.05
N SER A 31 4.00 5.31 8.32
CA SER A 31 2.89 5.17 9.26
C SER A 31 1.63 5.89 8.83
N THR A 32 1.74 7.08 8.23
CA THR A 32 0.58 7.83 7.73
C THR A 32 -0.06 7.10 6.56
N ARG A 33 0.74 6.59 5.63
CA ARG A 33 0.23 5.82 4.50
C ARG A 33 -0.41 4.51 4.95
N LEU A 34 0.17 3.85 5.97
CA LEU A 34 -0.43 2.65 6.54
C LEU A 34 -1.81 2.95 7.13
N GLN A 35 -1.97 4.07 7.84
CA GLN A 35 -3.27 4.47 8.37
C GLN A 35 -4.30 4.67 7.26
N LEU A 36 -3.89 5.29 6.16
CA LEU A 36 -4.76 5.45 4.98
C LEU A 36 -5.14 4.09 4.38
N LEU A 37 -4.17 3.22 4.19
CA LEU A 37 -4.41 1.89 3.63
C LEU A 37 -5.31 1.04 4.53
N LEU A 38 -5.09 1.06 5.84
CA LEU A 38 -5.91 0.33 6.80
C LEU A 38 -7.34 0.89 6.88
N SER A 39 -7.51 2.19 6.67
CA SER A 39 -8.82 2.81 6.56
C SER A 39 -9.56 2.31 5.31
N LEU A 40 -8.87 2.30 4.18
CA LEU A 40 -9.45 1.85 2.91
C LEU A 40 -9.69 0.33 2.88
N GLN A 41 -8.96 -0.43 3.66
CA GLN A 41 -9.22 -1.86 3.83
C GLN A 41 -10.61 -2.10 4.44
N GLN A 42 -11.05 -1.18 5.28
CA GLN A 42 -12.35 -1.29 5.96
C GLN A 42 -13.50 -0.78 5.09
N SER A 43 -13.27 0.28 4.31
CA SER A 43 -14.32 0.91 3.54
C SER A 43 -13.73 1.80 2.43
N GLU A 44 -14.40 1.83 1.30
CA GLU A 44 -14.13 2.82 0.25
C GLU A 44 -14.48 4.22 0.79
N MET A 45 -13.61 5.20 0.59
CA MET A 45 -13.80 6.54 1.13
C MET A 45 -13.28 7.63 0.19
N CYS A 46 -13.89 8.80 0.29
CA CYS A 46 -13.41 10.02 -0.39
C CYS A 46 -12.40 10.75 0.51
N VAL A 47 -11.77 11.80 -0.04
CA VAL A 47 -10.77 12.61 0.69
C VAL A 47 -11.36 13.19 1.99
N SER A 48 -12.58 13.73 1.92
CA SER A 48 -13.22 14.32 3.09
C SER A 48 -13.39 13.31 4.24
N ASP A 49 -13.82 12.10 3.90
CA ASP A 49 -14.00 11.03 4.88
C ASP A 49 -12.67 10.64 5.52
N LEU A 50 -11.64 10.44 4.70
CA LEU A 50 -10.31 10.07 5.19
C LEU A 50 -9.69 11.17 6.06
N ALA A 51 -9.84 12.43 5.65
CA ALA A 51 -9.36 13.57 6.43
C ALA A 51 -10.01 13.61 7.81
N ASN A 52 -11.31 13.35 7.86
CA ASN A 52 -12.06 13.31 9.11
C ASN A 52 -11.62 12.14 10.00
N VAL A 53 -11.55 10.93 9.44
CA VAL A 53 -11.18 9.72 10.17
C VAL A 53 -9.78 9.83 10.77
N LEU A 54 -8.84 10.44 10.05
CA LEU A 54 -7.42 10.48 10.43
C LEU A 54 -6.99 11.83 11.05
N ASP A 55 -7.91 12.77 11.23
CA ASP A 55 -7.62 14.11 11.73
C ASP A 55 -6.51 14.80 10.92
N MET A 56 -6.62 14.72 9.61
CA MET A 56 -5.69 15.32 8.67
C MET A 56 -6.40 16.39 7.85
N THR A 57 -5.62 17.30 7.26
CA THR A 57 -6.18 18.23 6.27
C THR A 57 -6.46 17.49 4.96
N LYS A 58 -7.44 17.97 4.20
CA LYS A 58 -7.75 17.40 2.87
C LYS A 58 -6.53 17.48 1.95
N SER A 59 -5.76 18.55 2.03
CA SER A 59 -4.54 18.75 1.25
C SER A 59 -3.50 17.67 1.56
N ALA A 60 -3.27 17.38 2.84
CA ALA A 60 -2.34 16.35 3.27
C ALA A 60 -2.78 14.96 2.81
N VAL A 61 -4.08 14.65 2.96
CA VAL A 61 -4.64 13.38 2.49
C VAL A 61 -4.47 13.24 0.98
N SER A 62 -4.83 14.26 0.22
CA SER A 62 -4.72 14.23 -1.25
C SER A 62 -3.28 14.00 -1.69
N HIS A 63 -2.32 14.62 -1.02
CA HIS A 63 -0.90 14.44 -1.31
C HIS A 63 -0.47 12.98 -1.09
N GLN A 64 -0.86 12.39 0.02
CA GLN A 64 -0.53 10.99 0.32
C GLN A 64 -1.24 10.01 -0.63
N LEU A 65 -2.50 10.26 -0.95
CA LEU A 65 -3.26 9.43 -1.89
C LEU A 65 -2.62 9.41 -3.28
N LYS A 66 -2.07 10.54 -3.71
CA LYS A 66 -1.36 10.61 -4.99
C LYS A 66 -0.16 9.67 -5.02
N ALA A 67 0.64 9.66 -3.97
CA ALA A 67 1.79 8.77 -3.84
C ALA A 67 1.35 7.29 -3.86
N LEU A 68 0.31 6.96 -3.11
CA LEU A 68 -0.24 5.59 -3.05
C LEU A 68 -0.79 5.15 -4.41
N ARG A 69 -1.43 6.06 -5.13
CA ARG A 69 -1.99 5.76 -6.46
C ARG A 69 -0.89 5.53 -7.49
N LEU A 70 0.15 6.36 -7.48
CA LEU A 70 1.30 6.21 -8.38
C LEU A 70 2.03 4.89 -8.15
N SER A 71 2.06 4.41 -6.91
CA SER A 71 2.65 3.11 -6.55
C SER A 71 1.69 1.94 -6.73
N LYS A 72 0.50 2.19 -7.28
CA LYS A 72 -0.53 1.17 -7.57
C LYS A 72 -1.00 0.40 -6.34
N LEU A 73 -0.99 1.05 -5.17
CA LEU A 73 -1.53 0.48 -3.94
C LEU A 73 -3.03 0.74 -3.80
N ILE A 74 -3.51 1.80 -4.42
CA ILE A 74 -4.92 2.18 -4.39
C ILE A 74 -5.40 2.53 -5.80
N LYS A 75 -6.71 2.48 -5.96
CA LYS A 75 -7.40 2.92 -7.17
C LYS A 75 -8.49 3.90 -6.79
N SER A 76 -9.03 4.58 -7.78
CA SER A 76 -10.10 5.56 -7.56
C SER A 76 -11.21 5.37 -8.58
N ARG A 77 -12.41 5.78 -8.20
CA ARG A 77 -13.55 5.91 -9.11
C ARG A 77 -14.25 7.22 -8.84
N LYS A 78 -14.86 7.78 -9.86
CA LYS A 78 -15.58 9.04 -9.74
C LYS A 78 -17.09 8.76 -9.78
N GLU A 79 -17.81 9.36 -8.86
CA GLU A 79 -19.25 9.32 -8.83
C GLU A 79 -19.75 10.75 -8.65
N GLY A 80 -20.34 11.31 -9.72
CA GLY A 80 -20.67 12.73 -9.74
C GLY A 80 -19.42 13.58 -9.65
N LYS A 81 -19.34 14.43 -8.63
CA LYS A 81 -18.18 15.30 -8.36
C LYS A 81 -17.23 14.69 -7.32
N THR A 82 -17.58 13.53 -6.76
CA THR A 82 -16.83 12.92 -5.67
C THR A 82 -15.96 11.79 -6.20
N VAL A 83 -14.71 11.76 -5.76
CA VAL A 83 -13.77 10.68 -6.06
C VAL A 83 -13.65 9.79 -4.84
N TYR A 84 -13.88 8.49 -5.03
CA TYR A 84 -13.76 7.48 -3.99
C TYR A 84 -12.52 6.65 -4.22
N TYR A 85 -11.84 6.33 -3.13
CA TYR A 85 -10.60 5.54 -3.14
C TYR A 85 -10.82 4.20 -2.49
N SER A 86 -10.13 3.18 -3.00
CA SER A 86 -10.16 1.83 -2.46
C SER A 86 -8.81 1.16 -2.71
N LEU A 87 -8.55 0.04 -2.05
CA LEU A 87 -7.33 -0.73 -2.30
C LEU A 87 -7.33 -1.24 -3.74
N ASP A 88 -6.16 -1.30 -4.36
CA ASP A 88 -6.04 -1.62 -5.79
C ASP A 88 -6.58 -3.00 -6.12
N ASP A 89 -6.24 -4.00 -5.32
CA ASP A 89 -6.69 -5.37 -5.52
C ASP A 89 -6.65 -6.19 -4.22
N GLU A 90 -7.04 -7.47 -4.33
CA GLU A 90 -7.05 -8.41 -3.21
C GLU A 90 -5.66 -8.70 -2.66
N HIS A 91 -4.61 -8.58 -3.49
CA HIS A 91 -3.24 -8.80 -3.04
C HIS A 91 -2.85 -7.80 -1.96
N ILE A 92 -3.19 -6.52 -2.15
CA ILE A 92 -2.87 -5.47 -1.19
C ILE A 92 -3.59 -5.74 0.13
N GLU A 93 -4.86 -6.10 0.07
CA GLU A 93 -5.65 -6.43 1.25
C GLU A 93 -5.05 -7.61 2.01
N THR A 94 -4.65 -8.66 1.30
CA THR A 94 -4.05 -9.86 1.89
C THR A 94 -2.71 -9.54 2.54
N ILE A 95 -1.85 -8.78 1.86
CA ILE A 95 -0.53 -8.38 2.38
C ILE A 95 -0.69 -7.60 3.69
N LEU A 96 -1.59 -6.60 3.70
CA LEU A 96 -1.85 -5.79 4.90
C LEU A 96 -2.36 -6.65 6.06
N GLY A 97 -3.31 -7.53 5.80
CA GLY A 97 -3.89 -8.40 6.81
C GLY A 97 -2.86 -9.34 7.40
N MET A 98 -2.09 -10.00 6.56
CA MET A 98 -1.06 -10.96 6.99
C MET A 98 0.06 -10.26 7.76
N ALA A 99 0.53 -9.11 7.28
CA ALA A 99 1.58 -8.36 7.96
C ALA A 99 1.12 -7.87 9.32
N PHE A 100 -0.10 -7.35 9.40
CA PHE A 100 -0.69 -6.88 10.66
C PHE A 100 -0.81 -8.01 11.67
N ASP A 101 -1.34 -9.16 11.25
CA ASP A 101 -1.49 -10.34 12.12
C ASP A 101 -0.14 -10.84 12.61
N HIS A 102 0.85 -10.88 11.73
CA HIS A 102 2.20 -11.30 12.11
C HIS A 102 2.80 -10.40 13.19
N THR A 103 2.68 -9.09 13.04
CA THR A 103 3.24 -8.13 14.00
C THR A 103 2.53 -8.18 15.35
N LYS A 104 1.24 -8.52 15.38
CA LYS A 104 0.48 -8.66 16.62
C LYS A 104 0.92 -9.89 17.43
N GLU A 105 1.37 -10.94 16.75
CA GLU A 105 1.80 -12.20 17.38
C GLU A 105 3.24 -12.12 17.91
N HIS A 106 4.00 -11.16 17.46
CA HIS A 106 5.41 -11.02 17.74
C HIS A 106 5.71 -9.60 18.25
#